data_949d22b9e3c672a08f009fac3641e375
#
_entry.id   949d22b9e3c672a08f009fac3641e375
#
_cell.length_a   1.000
_cell.length_b   1.000
_cell.length_c   1.000
_cell.angle_alpha   90.00
_cell.angle_beta   90.00
_cell.angle_gamma   90.00
#
_symmetry.space_group_name_H-M   'P 1'
#
loop_
_entity.id
_entity.type
_entity.pdbx_description
1 polymer ?
#
loop_
_entity_poly.entity_id
_entity_poly.type
_entity_poly.pdbx_seq_one_letter_code
_entity_poly.pdbx_strand_id
1 'polypeptide(L)'
;MTAAFAIGYDWLYDVWTTDQKSQIMSSMITYGLDLGVAAYGADPTFTGWWKNATEGNWNCVCNSGLTMGALAILGDDTSGTASQLLGLTIDNAKQNCAMAVSSDGSWSETANYWYFGTTGHAEMSASLISATGSDYGLLNANPVFNLTGMFHMYITGPTSLFNYGDHGPNKYSTTANSMLYYAEQYNIPRYALFQRDQRDAPEPWSMFWYNPTISGAFWDDQPLDHFFDDALDQWGSMRSSWTDINALYVAMKAGKLQGHQTHNDLDSGDFVLDALGTRWAGELGSGDYRSTGYFSSDAQDSLRWLYYRKRTEGQNAIIVAGQNQLVTAAPTIQHGTTGESQGSSTVYNVPGNSAAYFTANLASAYGNV
;
A
#
# COMPACT_ATOMS: atom_id res chain seq x y z
N MET A 1 -7.95 -5.08 15.19
CA MET A 1 -8.48 -5.00 16.57
C MET A 1 -7.37 -5.19 17.61
N THR A 2 -6.50 -6.21 17.51
CA THR A 2 -5.42 -6.45 18.50
C THR A 2 -4.55 -5.22 18.74
N ALA A 3 -4.12 -4.50 17.67
CA ALA A 3 -3.37 -3.25 17.79
C ALA A 3 -4.10 -2.17 18.61
N ALA A 4 -5.41 -1.99 18.38
CA ALA A 4 -6.19 -1.00 19.14
C ALA A 4 -6.29 -1.36 20.64
N PHE A 5 -6.46 -2.63 20.96
CA PHE A 5 -6.44 -3.11 22.35
C PHE A 5 -5.04 -2.95 22.97
N ALA A 6 -3.99 -3.21 22.21
CA ALA A 6 -2.60 -3.03 22.64
C ALA A 6 -2.32 -1.57 23.02
N ILE A 7 -2.67 -0.62 22.14
CA ILE A 7 -2.52 0.80 22.38
C ILE A 7 -3.32 1.22 23.62
N GLY A 8 -4.58 0.79 23.74
CA GLY A 8 -5.42 1.12 24.89
C GLY A 8 -4.89 0.52 26.20
N TYR A 9 -4.36 -0.69 26.16
CA TYR A 9 -3.76 -1.34 27.32
C TYR A 9 -2.52 -0.61 27.79
N ASP A 10 -1.58 -0.34 26.89
CA ASP A 10 -0.29 0.27 27.18
C ASP A 10 -0.44 1.75 27.60
N TRP A 11 -1.10 2.57 26.79
CA TRP A 11 -1.19 4.01 27.04
C TRP A 11 -2.03 4.38 28.24
N LEU A 12 -2.99 3.55 28.62
CA LEU A 12 -3.86 3.76 29.77
C LEU A 12 -3.52 2.81 30.94
N TYR A 13 -2.32 2.22 30.91
CA TYR A 13 -1.91 1.18 31.85
C TYR A 13 -2.12 1.61 33.32
N ASP A 14 -1.73 2.82 33.67
CA ASP A 14 -1.80 3.31 35.04
C ASP A 14 -3.23 3.68 35.49
N VAL A 15 -4.18 3.80 34.56
CA VAL A 15 -5.59 4.09 34.89
C VAL A 15 -6.48 2.84 34.94
N TRP A 16 -6.05 1.72 34.36
CA TRP A 16 -6.79 0.46 34.45
C TRP A 16 -6.69 -0.13 35.84
N THR A 17 -7.82 -0.60 36.39
CA THR A 17 -7.82 -1.45 37.60
C THR A 17 -7.19 -2.81 37.28
N THR A 18 -6.79 -3.56 38.31
CA THR A 18 -6.26 -4.92 38.15
C THR A 18 -7.23 -5.84 37.41
N ASP A 19 -8.53 -5.75 37.71
CA ASP A 19 -9.54 -6.57 37.07
C ASP A 19 -9.70 -6.19 35.57
N GLN A 20 -9.67 -4.90 35.25
CA GLN A 20 -9.73 -4.41 33.86
C GLN A 20 -8.49 -4.85 33.07
N LYS A 21 -7.29 -4.73 33.63
CA LYS A 21 -6.06 -5.24 33.02
C LYS A 21 -6.17 -6.74 32.73
N SER A 22 -6.60 -7.52 33.70
CA SER A 22 -6.78 -8.97 33.55
C SER A 22 -7.78 -9.30 32.44
N GLN A 23 -8.90 -8.58 32.37
CA GLN A 23 -9.93 -8.80 31.36
C GLN A 23 -9.44 -8.44 29.96
N ILE A 24 -8.79 -7.27 29.78
CA ILE A 24 -8.25 -6.82 28.49
C ILE A 24 -7.17 -7.80 28.02
N MET A 25 -6.22 -8.16 28.88
CA MET A 25 -5.14 -9.10 28.58
C MET A 25 -5.69 -10.47 28.18
N SER A 26 -6.62 -11.06 28.97
CA SER A 26 -7.25 -12.34 28.64
C SER A 26 -7.96 -12.31 27.30
N SER A 27 -8.64 -11.20 26.99
CA SER A 27 -9.32 -11.02 25.71
C SER A 27 -8.33 -10.92 24.56
N MET A 28 -7.23 -10.18 24.72
CA MET A 28 -6.18 -10.09 23.69
C MET A 28 -5.54 -11.45 23.44
N ILE A 29 -5.22 -12.21 24.50
CA ILE A 29 -4.66 -13.56 24.37
C ILE A 29 -5.65 -14.44 23.61
N THR A 30 -6.87 -14.59 24.10
CA THR A 30 -7.85 -15.55 23.56
C THR A 30 -8.29 -15.23 22.13
N TYR A 31 -8.58 -13.98 21.84
CA TYR A 31 -9.18 -13.55 20.56
C TYR A 31 -8.18 -12.97 19.56
N GLY A 32 -6.91 -12.84 19.93
CA GLY A 32 -5.85 -12.31 19.12
C GLY A 32 -4.59 -13.19 19.10
N LEU A 33 -3.87 -13.25 20.22
CA LEU A 33 -2.53 -13.81 20.22
C LEU A 33 -2.52 -15.34 20.07
N ASP A 34 -3.43 -16.07 20.71
CA ASP A 34 -3.54 -17.53 20.54
C ASP A 34 -3.90 -17.92 19.10
N LEU A 35 -4.75 -17.10 18.44
CA LEU A 35 -5.06 -17.29 17.02
C LEU A 35 -3.83 -16.98 16.15
N GLY A 36 -3.01 -16.01 16.55
CA GLY A 36 -1.72 -15.74 15.94
C GLY A 36 -0.78 -16.94 16.06
N VAL A 37 -0.59 -17.49 17.25
CA VAL A 37 0.22 -18.69 17.45
C VAL A 37 -0.29 -19.86 16.61
N ALA A 38 -1.61 -20.09 16.57
CA ALA A 38 -2.24 -21.12 15.74
C ALA A 38 -1.97 -20.91 14.24
N ALA A 39 -2.00 -19.66 13.77
CA ALA A 39 -1.71 -19.34 12.37
C ALA A 39 -0.28 -19.73 11.96
N TYR A 40 0.66 -19.70 12.87
CA TYR A 40 2.04 -20.15 12.63
C TYR A 40 2.23 -21.67 12.74
N GLY A 41 1.22 -22.40 13.20
CA GLY A 41 1.26 -23.86 13.33
C GLY A 41 1.48 -24.59 12.00
N ALA A 42 1.76 -25.90 12.10
CA ALA A 42 2.04 -26.77 10.95
C ALA A 42 0.82 -27.00 10.05
N ASP A 43 -0.37 -26.94 10.62
CA ASP A 43 -1.66 -27.03 9.90
C ASP A 43 -2.39 -25.68 10.06
N PRO A 44 -2.03 -24.69 9.21
CA PRO A 44 -2.66 -23.39 9.28
C PRO A 44 -4.11 -23.54 8.84
N THR A 45 -5.02 -23.32 9.76
CA THR A 45 -6.44 -23.12 9.48
C THR A 45 -6.62 -21.93 8.53
N PHE A 46 -7.85 -21.60 8.15
CA PHE A 46 -8.16 -20.40 7.38
C PHE A 46 -7.48 -19.13 7.95
N THR A 47 -7.23 -19.06 9.24
CA THR A 47 -6.57 -17.92 9.90
C THR A 47 -5.09 -17.74 9.57
N GLY A 48 -4.41 -18.76 9.02
CA GLY A 48 -2.96 -18.73 8.74
C GLY A 48 -2.57 -18.47 7.28
N TRP A 49 -3.52 -18.22 6.38
CA TRP A 49 -3.25 -18.07 4.94
C TRP A 49 -2.27 -16.93 4.61
N TRP A 50 -2.26 -15.85 5.39
CA TRP A 50 -1.46 -14.65 5.18
C TRP A 50 0.02 -14.81 5.54
N LYS A 51 0.39 -15.82 6.34
CA LYS A 51 1.72 -15.92 6.95
C LYS A 51 2.88 -16.09 5.96
N ASN A 52 2.60 -16.66 4.80
CA ASN A 52 3.60 -16.87 3.74
C ASN A 52 3.40 -15.91 2.56
N ALA A 53 2.53 -14.92 2.69
CA ALA A 53 2.29 -13.95 1.64
C ALA A 53 3.43 -12.93 1.61
N THR A 54 4.20 -12.95 0.52
CA THR A 54 5.25 -11.98 0.21
C THR A 54 4.76 -10.82 -0.64
N GLU A 55 3.48 -10.83 -1.00
CA GLU A 55 2.82 -9.83 -1.80
C GLU A 55 1.67 -9.25 -0.99
N GLY A 56 1.46 -7.92 -1.10
CA GLY A 56 0.33 -7.25 -0.51
C GLY A 56 0.41 -6.99 1.00
N ASN A 57 -0.71 -6.54 1.55
CA ASN A 57 -0.77 -5.90 2.86
C ASN A 57 -0.90 -6.85 4.06
N TRP A 58 -1.54 -8.02 3.87
CA TRP A 58 -2.01 -8.84 5.00
C TRP A 58 -0.91 -9.33 5.94
N ASN A 59 0.25 -9.70 5.40
CA ASN A 59 1.36 -10.13 6.24
C ASN A 59 1.83 -8.99 7.16
N CYS A 60 1.92 -7.76 6.63
CA CYS A 60 2.29 -6.59 7.41
C CYS A 60 1.25 -6.27 8.49
N VAL A 61 -0.02 -6.23 8.12
CA VAL A 61 -1.13 -5.89 9.04
C VAL A 61 -1.26 -6.91 10.18
N CYS A 62 -1.19 -8.20 9.86
CA CYS A 62 -1.32 -9.25 10.86
C CYS A 62 -0.12 -9.28 11.81
N ASN A 63 1.10 -9.27 11.27
CA ASN A 63 2.31 -9.25 12.10
C ASN A 63 2.38 -8.02 12.99
N SER A 64 2.02 -6.84 12.46
CA SER A 64 1.99 -5.61 13.24
C SER A 64 1.03 -5.73 14.43
N GLY A 65 -0.23 -6.10 14.17
CA GLY A 65 -1.22 -6.21 15.24
C GLY A 65 -0.85 -7.23 16.30
N LEU A 66 -0.30 -8.37 15.91
CA LEU A 66 0.16 -9.41 16.82
C LEU A 66 1.38 -8.97 17.63
N THR A 67 2.36 -8.32 16.99
CA THR A 67 3.55 -7.78 17.67
C THR A 67 3.18 -6.72 18.68
N MET A 68 2.35 -5.75 18.32
CA MET A 68 1.88 -4.71 19.23
C MET A 68 1.13 -5.31 20.42
N GLY A 69 0.23 -6.27 20.19
CA GLY A 69 -0.49 -6.98 21.24
C GLY A 69 0.44 -7.72 22.19
N ALA A 70 1.43 -8.42 21.64
CA ALA A 70 2.41 -9.15 22.45
C ALA A 70 3.30 -8.20 23.27
N LEU A 71 3.79 -7.11 22.68
CA LEU A 71 4.59 -6.10 23.39
C LEU A 71 3.82 -5.48 24.56
N ALA A 72 2.56 -5.11 24.33
CA ALA A 72 1.75 -4.42 25.34
C ALA A 72 1.54 -5.23 26.61
N ILE A 73 1.51 -6.56 26.55
CA ILE A 73 1.27 -7.43 27.70
C ILE A 73 2.50 -8.24 28.13
N LEU A 74 3.65 -8.04 27.49
CA LEU A 74 4.84 -8.89 27.69
C LEU A 74 5.26 -9.01 29.15
N GLY A 75 5.15 -7.93 29.95
CA GLY A 75 5.50 -7.90 31.35
C GLY A 75 4.46 -8.53 32.28
N ASP A 76 3.21 -8.63 31.83
CA ASP A 76 2.08 -9.13 32.61
C ASP A 76 1.67 -10.56 32.22
N ASP A 77 2.05 -11.00 31.01
CA ASP A 77 1.69 -12.33 30.50
C ASP A 77 2.48 -13.45 31.19
N THR A 78 1.80 -14.23 31.99
CA THR A 78 2.36 -15.43 32.68
C THR A 78 2.23 -16.71 31.85
N SER A 79 1.49 -16.68 30.71
CA SER A 79 1.28 -17.86 29.86
C SER A 79 2.48 -18.13 28.94
N GLY A 80 3.27 -17.10 28.65
CA GLY A 80 4.36 -17.15 27.67
C GLY A 80 3.94 -16.95 26.21
N THR A 81 2.64 -16.77 25.93
CA THR A 81 2.09 -16.57 24.58
C THR A 81 2.70 -15.33 23.92
N ALA A 82 2.79 -14.21 24.65
CA ALA A 82 3.36 -12.97 24.14
C ALA A 82 4.83 -13.14 23.71
N SER A 83 5.65 -13.74 24.55
CA SER A 83 7.08 -13.98 24.24
C SER A 83 7.27 -14.92 23.06
N GLN A 84 6.50 -16.01 22.99
CA GLN A 84 6.51 -16.94 21.85
C GLN A 84 6.17 -16.23 20.56
N LEU A 85 5.12 -15.41 20.58
CA LEU A 85 4.59 -14.77 19.37
C LEU A 85 5.54 -13.71 18.82
N LEU A 86 6.24 -12.95 19.68
CA LEU A 86 7.22 -11.95 19.23
C LEU A 86 8.32 -12.56 18.36
N GLY A 87 8.87 -13.72 18.75
CA GLY A 87 9.85 -14.41 17.91
C GLY A 87 9.30 -14.79 16.55
N LEU A 88 8.06 -15.30 16.51
CA LEU A 88 7.41 -15.72 15.27
C LEU A 88 7.09 -14.55 14.34
N THR A 89 6.52 -13.46 14.86
CA THR A 89 6.08 -12.32 14.06
C THR A 89 7.24 -11.53 13.49
N ILE A 90 8.30 -11.32 14.28
CA ILE A 90 9.48 -10.56 13.82
C ILE A 90 10.17 -11.26 12.65
N ASP A 91 10.45 -12.55 12.80
CA ASP A 91 11.12 -13.30 11.73
C ASP A 91 10.23 -13.43 10.49
N ASN A 92 8.94 -13.65 10.68
CA ASN A 92 8.00 -13.74 9.57
C ASN A 92 7.84 -12.43 8.82
N ALA A 93 7.71 -11.30 9.51
CA ALA A 93 7.59 -9.99 8.88
C ALA A 93 8.83 -9.64 8.04
N LYS A 94 10.03 -9.98 8.50
CA LYS A 94 11.27 -9.79 7.74
C LYS A 94 11.29 -10.61 6.45
N GLN A 95 10.72 -11.82 6.46
CA GLN A 95 10.73 -12.73 5.33
C GLN A 95 9.57 -12.50 4.35
N ASN A 96 8.51 -11.84 4.78
CA ASN A 96 7.30 -11.69 3.96
C ASN A 96 6.84 -10.23 3.86
N CYS A 97 6.45 -9.56 4.96
CA CYS A 97 5.97 -8.17 4.90
C CYS A 97 6.99 -7.25 4.23
N ALA A 98 8.25 -7.31 4.62
CA ALA A 98 9.29 -6.49 4.01
C ALA A 98 9.46 -6.76 2.51
N MET A 99 9.12 -7.95 2.03
CA MET A 99 9.24 -8.34 0.63
C MET A 99 8.07 -7.88 -0.25
N ALA A 100 7.02 -7.28 0.33
CA ALA A 100 5.89 -6.76 -0.42
C ALA A 100 6.21 -5.52 -1.27
N VAL A 101 7.36 -4.90 -1.04
CA VAL A 101 7.91 -3.84 -1.90
C VAL A 101 8.80 -4.48 -2.95
N SER A 102 8.48 -4.27 -4.22
CA SER A 102 9.24 -4.80 -5.37
C SER A 102 10.57 -4.08 -5.56
N SER A 103 11.41 -4.59 -6.46
CA SER A 103 12.79 -4.11 -6.67
C SER A 103 12.90 -2.64 -7.08
N ASP A 104 11.86 -2.07 -7.64
CA ASP A 104 11.75 -0.66 -8.06
C ASP A 104 10.95 0.22 -7.08
N GLY A 105 10.52 -0.33 -5.95
CA GLY A 105 9.75 0.37 -4.94
C GLY A 105 8.23 0.27 -5.11
N SER A 106 7.73 -0.39 -6.16
CA SER A 106 6.30 -0.60 -6.37
C SER A 106 5.69 -1.54 -5.33
N TRP A 107 4.36 -1.55 -5.28
CA TRP A 107 3.55 -2.34 -4.36
C TRP A 107 2.57 -3.22 -5.13
N SER A 108 2.48 -4.48 -4.75
CA SER A 108 1.74 -5.51 -5.49
C SER A 108 0.22 -5.45 -5.41
N GLU A 109 -0.32 -4.44 -4.77
CA GLU A 109 -1.76 -4.19 -4.69
C GLU A 109 -2.06 -2.75 -5.12
N THR A 110 -3.21 -2.22 -4.72
CA THR A 110 -3.62 -0.85 -5.00
C THR A 110 -3.02 0.15 -4.00
N ALA A 111 -3.13 1.43 -4.31
CA ALA A 111 -2.70 2.51 -3.41
C ALA A 111 -3.33 2.42 -2.01
N ASN A 112 -4.58 1.96 -1.92
CA ASN A 112 -5.26 1.77 -0.65
C ASN A 112 -4.62 0.67 0.20
N TYR A 113 -4.21 -0.43 -0.43
CA TYR A 113 -3.58 -1.54 0.26
C TYR A 113 -2.09 -1.32 0.55
N TRP A 114 -1.42 -0.51 -0.28
CA TRP A 114 -0.12 0.05 0.08
C TRP A 114 -0.17 0.78 1.42
N TYR A 115 -1.20 1.62 1.62
CA TYR A 115 -1.40 2.33 2.88
C TYR A 115 -1.52 1.36 4.07
N PHE A 116 -2.32 0.31 3.97
CA PHE A 116 -2.47 -0.67 5.06
C PHE A 116 -1.17 -1.43 5.34
N GLY A 117 -0.50 -1.91 4.30
CA GLY A 117 0.74 -2.66 4.45
C GLY A 117 1.87 -1.82 5.02
N THR A 118 2.10 -0.63 4.49
CA THR A 118 3.17 0.28 4.96
C THR A 118 2.87 0.84 6.35
N THR A 119 1.61 1.12 6.68
CA THR A 119 1.22 1.50 8.05
C THR A 119 1.52 0.37 9.02
N GLY A 120 1.15 -0.87 8.70
CA GLY A 120 1.47 -2.02 9.54
C GLY A 120 2.98 -2.20 9.75
N HIS A 121 3.77 -2.10 8.69
CA HIS A 121 5.23 -2.18 8.79
C HIS A 121 5.81 -1.05 9.66
N ALA A 122 5.32 0.18 9.51
CA ALA A 122 5.79 1.33 10.30
C ALA A 122 5.39 1.19 11.77
N GLU A 123 4.14 0.83 12.07
CA GLU A 123 3.65 0.62 13.43
C GLU A 123 4.41 -0.49 14.15
N MET A 124 4.64 -1.62 13.46
CA MET A 124 5.44 -2.72 14.01
C MET A 124 6.86 -2.30 14.34
N SER A 125 7.54 -1.65 13.39
CA SER A 125 8.92 -1.19 13.57
C SER A 125 9.03 -0.16 14.69
N ALA A 126 8.11 0.82 14.72
CA ALA A 126 8.07 1.87 15.75
C ALA A 126 7.82 1.29 17.14
N SER A 127 6.88 0.35 17.26
CA SER A 127 6.57 -0.32 18.54
C SER A 127 7.74 -1.15 19.04
N LEU A 128 8.42 -1.87 18.18
CA LEU A 128 9.62 -2.63 18.52
C LEU A 128 10.74 -1.71 19.02
N ILE A 129 11.04 -0.63 18.30
CA ILE A 129 12.05 0.34 18.72
C ILE A 129 11.69 0.99 20.05
N SER A 130 10.43 1.42 20.22
CA SER A 130 9.96 2.04 21.46
C SER A 130 10.09 1.13 22.66
N ALA A 131 9.70 -0.15 22.54
CA ALA A 131 9.66 -1.09 23.64
C ALA A 131 11.03 -1.73 23.95
N THR A 132 11.89 -1.91 22.94
CA THR A 132 13.11 -2.73 23.09
C THR A 132 14.40 -2.01 22.67
N GLY A 133 14.30 -0.86 22.02
CA GLY A 133 15.43 -0.14 21.46
C GLY A 133 15.90 -0.66 20.09
N SER A 134 15.20 -1.64 19.49
CA SER A 134 15.60 -2.27 18.22
C SER A 134 14.39 -2.65 17.38
N ASP A 135 14.49 -2.48 16.06
CA ASP A 135 13.56 -3.03 15.08
C ASP A 135 13.90 -4.48 14.68
N TYR A 136 14.93 -5.06 15.26
CA TYR A 136 15.46 -6.37 14.93
C TYR A 136 15.81 -6.57 13.45
N GLY A 137 16.12 -5.48 12.76
CA GLY A 137 16.48 -5.47 11.34
C GLY A 137 15.28 -5.52 10.39
N LEU A 138 14.08 -5.25 10.85
CA LEU A 138 12.87 -5.24 10.01
C LEU A 138 12.92 -4.15 8.93
N LEU A 139 13.34 -2.93 9.30
CA LEU A 139 13.46 -1.78 8.37
C LEU A 139 14.43 -2.04 7.21
N ASN A 140 15.42 -2.89 7.42
CA ASN A 140 16.46 -3.19 6.44
C ASN A 140 16.38 -4.62 5.88
N ALA A 141 15.33 -5.36 6.19
CA ALA A 141 15.16 -6.74 5.70
C ALA A 141 15.06 -6.81 4.18
N ASN A 142 14.42 -5.82 3.57
CA ASN A 142 14.43 -5.59 2.13
C ASN A 142 15.22 -4.31 1.82
N PRO A 143 16.38 -4.39 1.13
CA PRO A 143 17.23 -3.22 0.88
C PRO A 143 16.57 -2.10 0.08
N VAL A 144 15.51 -2.42 -0.67
CA VAL A 144 14.79 -1.46 -1.53
C VAL A 144 13.49 -0.95 -0.90
N PHE A 145 13.18 -1.37 0.33
CA PHE A 145 11.94 -0.93 1.01
C PHE A 145 11.86 0.59 1.15
N ASN A 146 12.98 1.26 1.30
CA ASN A 146 13.06 2.72 1.37
C ASN A 146 12.55 3.44 0.11
N LEU A 147 12.41 2.75 -1.03
CA LEU A 147 11.88 3.32 -2.28
C LEU A 147 10.36 3.38 -2.31
N THR A 148 9.68 2.65 -1.42
CA THR A 148 8.21 2.50 -1.49
C THR A 148 7.43 3.82 -1.38
N GLY A 149 8.00 4.86 -0.75
CA GLY A 149 7.38 6.19 -0.72
C GLY A 149 7.25 6.83 -2.11
N MET A 150 8.10 6.45 -3.07
CA MET A 150 8.00 6.91 -4.45
C MET A 150 6.73 6.38 -5.12
N PHE A 151 6.33 5.13 -4.83
CA PHE A 151 5.05 4.59 -5.28
C PHE A 151 3.90 5.53 -4.89
N HIS A 152 3.82 5.93 -3.62
CA HIS A 152 2.77 6.82 -3.12
C HIS A 152 2.82 8.21 -3.76
N MET A 153 4.01 8.78 -3.94
CA MET A 153 4.17 10.09 -4.54
C MET A 153 3.67 10.10 -5.99
N TYR A 154 4.06 9.12 -6.81
CA TYR A 154 3.74 9.11 -8.23
C TYR A 154 2.32 8.64 -8.54
N ILE A 155 1.72 7.79 -7.67
CA ILE A 155 0.32 7.38 -7.80
C ILE A 155 -0.66 8.49 -7.40
N THR A 156 -0.19 9.53 -6.70
CA THR A 156 -0.98 10.69 -6.28
C THR A 156 -1.02 11.72 -7.40
N GLY A 157 -2.18 11.91 -8.00
CA GLY A 157 -2.46 12.99 -8.94
C GLY A 157 -2.87 14.30 -8.23
N PRO A 158 -3.04 15.40 -8.96
CA PRO A 158 -3.45 16.67 -8.39
C PRO A 158 -4.87 16.66 -7.80
N THR A 159 -5.75 15.78 -8.27
CA THR A 159 -7.14 15.69 -7.78
C THR A 159 -7.38 14.49 -6.88
N SER A 160 -6.75 13.34 -7.19
CA SER A 160 -6.95 12.08 -6.46
C SER A 160 -5.83 11.09 -6.79
N LEU A 161 -5.78 9.99 -6.05
CA LEU A 161 -4.91 8.85 -6.36
C LEU A 161 -5.32 8.18 -7.69
N PHE A 162 -4.38 7.51 -8.34
CA PHE A 162 -4.71 6.52 -9.36
C PHE A 162 -5.29 5.29 -8.65
N ASN A 163 -6.60 5.19 -8.66
CA ASN A 163 -7.38 4.33 -7.78
C ASN A 163 -7.82 3.03 -8.47
N TYR A 164 -6.93 2.39 -9.24
CA TYR A 164 -7.20 1.10 -9.88
C TYR A 164 -7.50 -0.01 -8.86
N GLY A 165 -8.19 -1.03 -9.30
CA GLY A 165 -8.51 -2.23 -8.53
C GLY A 165 -9.44 -1.96 -7.34
N ASP A 166 -9.26 -2.71 -6.27
CA ASP A 166 -10.05 -2.58 -5.05
C ASP A 166 -9.61 -1.38 -4.20
N HIS A 167 -9.64 -0.20 -4.79
CA HIS A 167 -9.48 1.06 -4.06
C HIS A 167 -10.84 1.51 -3.51
N GLY A 168 -10.95 1.61 -2.19
CA GLY A 168 -12.24 1.89 -1.54
C GLY A 168 -12.87 3.22 -1.96
N PRO A 169 -14.20 3.27 -2.15
CA PRO A 169 -14.88 4.46 -2.65
C PRO A 169 -14.79 5.67 -1.72
N ASN A 170 -14.45 5.45 -0.45
CA ASN A 170 -14.35 6.50 0.58
C ASN A 170 -12.89 6.80 0.97
N LYS A 171 -11.92 6.28 0.25
CA LYS A 171 -10.50 6.48 0.53
C LYS A 171 -9.83 7.17 -0.66
N TYR A 172 -10.20 8.40 -0.84
CA TYR A 172 -9.46 9.34 -1.71
C TYR A 172 -8.32 10.03 -0.94
N SER A 173 -8.07 9.53 0.28
CA SER A 173 -7.08 10.10 1.17
C SER A 173 -5.68 9.88 0.63
N THR A 174 -4.95 10.97 0.47
CA THR A 174 -3.52 10.97 0.19
C THR A 174 -2.69 10.95 1.48
N THR A 175 -3.35 10.92 2.64
CA THR A 175 -2.67 10.84 3.93
C THR A 175 -2.04 9.48 4.12
N ALA A 176 -0.75 9.47 4.35
CA ALA A 176 0.02 8.27 4.64
C ALA A 176 1.08 8.57 5.72
N ASN A 177 0.73 8.32 6.98
CA ASN A 177 1.63 8.60 8.11
C ASN A 177 2.93 7.80 8.05
N SER A 178 2.92 6.61 7.42
CA SER A 178 4.12 5.85 7.14
C SER A 178 5.18 6.66 6.37
N MET A 179 4.78 7.63 5.54
CA MET A 179 5.70 8.55 4.86
C MET A 179 6.49 9.41 5.85
N LEU A 180 5.86 9.87 6.92
CA LEU A 180 6.52 10.64 7.97
C LEU A 180 7.55 9.78 8.72
N TYR A 181 7.14 8.55 9.06
CA TYR A 181 8.02 7.58 9.72
C TYR A 181 9.23 7.22 8.85
N TYR A 182 9.00 6.87 7.58
CA TYR A 182 10.07 6.50 6.66
C TYR A 182 11.00 7.66 6.30
N ALA A 183 10.50 8.90 6.29
CA ALA A 183 11.35 10.08 6.11
C ALA A 183 12.47 10.15 7.14
N GLU A 184 12.15 9.85 8.39
CA GLU A 184 13.12 9.83 9.51
C GLU A 184 13.99 8.57 9.45
N GLN A 185 13.37 7.38 9.37
CA GLN A 185 14.09 6.10 9.47
C GLN A 185 15.07 5.86 8.32
N TYR A 186 14.72 6.30 7.12
CA TYR A 186 15.56 6.15 5.93
C TYR A 186 16.32 7.42 5.55
N ASN A 187 16.17 8.51 6.32
CA ASN A 187 16.75 9.80 6.00
C ASN A 187 16.37 10.30 4.58
N ILE A 188 15.08 10.25 4.27
CA ILE A 188 14.51 10.70 2.99
C ILE A 188 13.51 11.85 3.25
N PRO A 189 13.98 13.08 3.50
CA PRO A 189 13.15 14.22 3.91
C PRO A 189 11.96 14.50 2.98
N ARG A 190 12.11 14.21 1.68
CA ARG A 190 11.05 14.45 0.69
C ARG A 190 9.75 13.73 0.98
N TYR A 191 9.77 12.56 1.65
CA TYR A 191 8.57 11.84 2.02
C TYR A 191 7.74 12.63 3.04
N ALA A 192 8.39 13.19 4.06
CA ALA A 192 7.71 14.04 5.04
C ALA A 192 7.22 15.34 4.42
N LEU A 193 8.02 15.94 3.53
CA LEU A 193 7.64 17.18 2.84
C LEU A 193 6.45 16.94 1.89
N PHE A 194 6.42 15.82 1.17
CA PHE A 194 5.28 15.44 0.33
C PHE A 194 4.01 15.28 1.18
N GLN A 195 4.10 14.49 2.27
CA GLN A 195 2.96 14.24 3.14
C GLN A 195 2.44 15.52 3.82
N ARG A 196 3.33 16.41 4.26
CA ARG A 196 2.98 17.72 4.85
C ARG A 196 2.08 18.54 3.92
N ASP A 197 2.37 18.51 2.63
CA ASP A 197 1.70 19.35 1.63
C ASP A 197 0.40 18.71 1.09
N GLN A 198 0.02 17.50 1.57
CA GLN A 198 -1.27 16.90 1.24
C GLN A 198 -2.43 17.61 1.95
N ARG A 199 -3.61 17.53 1.34
CA ARG A 199 -4.82 18.26 1.79
C ARG A 199 -5.65 17.50 2.82
N ASP A 200 -5.37 16.22 2.99
CA ASP A 200 -6.15 15.34 3.84
C ASP A 200 -5.86 15.57 5.31
N ALA A 201 -6.83 15.21 6.13
CA ALA A 201 -6.69 15.29 7.57
C ALA A 201 -5.58 14.35 8.07
N PRO A 202 -4.69 14.82 8.96
CA PRO A 202 -3.69 13.98 9.57
C PRO A 202 -4.34 12.92 10.46
N GLU A 203 -3.70 11.77 10.56
CA GLU A 203 -4.05 10.73 11.51
C GLU A 203 -3.28 10.93 12.85
N PRO A 204 -3.69 10.25 13.94
CA PRO A 204 -3.02 10.41 15.24
C PRO A 204 -1.50 10.14 15.21
N TRP A 205 -1.05 9.20 14.39
CA TRP A 205 0.37 8.87 14.26
C TRP A 205 1.22 10.04 13.75
N SER A 206 0.66 10.98 12.99
CA SER A 206 1.39 12.17 12.56
C SER A 206 1.88 13.02 13.73
N MET A 207 1.21 12.97 14.89
CA MET A 207 1.66 13.67 16.09
C MET A 207 3.00 13.12 16.63
N PHE A 208 3.30 11.85 16.38
CA PHE A 208 4.50 11.19 16.87
C PHE A 208 5.62 11.15 15.83
N TRP A 209 5.27 11.08 14.56
CA TRP A 209 6.22 10.88 13.46
C TRP A 209 6.54 12.14 12.66
N TYR A 210 5.78 13.22 12.85
CA TYR A 210 6.05 14.47 12.17
C TYR A 210 7.25 15.21 12.77
N ASN A 211 8.26 15.45 11.94
CA ASN A 211 9.42 16.26 12.31
C ASN A 211 9.30 17.68 11.72
N PRO A 212 8.97 18.69 12.55
CA PRO A 212 8.77 20.07 12.07
C PRO A 212 10.06 20.77 11.63
N THR A 213 11.23 20.19 11.88
CA THR A 213 12.52 20.77 11.49
C THR A 213 12.88 20.49 10.03
N ILE A 214 12.21 19.52 9.40
CA ILE A 214 12.41 19.22 7.98
C ILE A 214 11.85 20.37 7.16
N SER A 215 12.69 20.95 6.31
CA SER A 215 12.35 22.07 5.44
C SER A 215 12.80 21.82 4.01
N GLY A 216 12.23 22.57 3.06
CA GLY A 216 12.49 22.44 1.63
C GLY A 216 11.23 22.16 0.84
N ALA A 217 11.41 21.76 -0.41
CA ALA A 217 10.35 21.36 -1.31
C ALA A 217 10.51 19.90 -1.69
N PHE A 218 9.42 19.13 -1.63
CA PHE A 218 9.48 17.69 -1.98
C PHE A 218 9.76 17.47 -3.47
N TRP A 219 9.43 18.45 -4.31
CA TRP A 219 9.57 18.39 -5.77
C TRP A 219 10.98 18.73 -6.28
N ASP A 220 11.87 19.26 -5.41
CA ASP A 220 13.24 19.58 -5.81
C ASP A 220 13.94 18.33 -6.34
N ASP A 221 14.46 18.42 -7.56
CA ASP A 221 15.08 17.32 -8.31
C ASP A 221 14.19 16.08 -8.51
N GLN A 222 12.87 16.22 -8.27
CA GLN A 222 11.93 15.13 -8.47
C GLN A 222 11.41 15.14 -9.90
N PRO A 223 11.64 14.10 -10.72
CA PRO A 223 11.13 14.02 -12.07
C PRO A 223 9.61 14.18 -12.14
N LEU A 224 9.13 14.78 -13.24
CA LEU A 224 7.71 14.94 -13.51
C LEU A 224 7.04 13.67 -14.03
N ASP A 225 7.84 12.66 -14.35
CA ASP A 225 7.40 11.35 -14.80
C ASP A 225 8.18 10.24 -14.12
N HIS A 226 7.53 9.10 -13.92
CA HIS A 226 8.15 7.90 -13.34
C HIS A 226 7.43 6.64 -13.81
N PHE A 227 8.18 5.54 -13.91
CA PHE A 227 7.68 4.26 -14.39
C PHE A 227 8.15 3.15 -13.45
N PHE A 228 7.25 2.22 -13.16
CA PHE A 228 7.51 1.02 -12.38
C PHE A 228 7.46 -0.18 -13.31
N ASP A 229 8.53 -0.97 -13.30
CA ASP A 229 8.77 -2.05 -14.26
C ASP A 229 8.57 -3.45 -13.69
N ASP A 230 8.25 -3.57 -12.40
CA ASP A 230 7.99 -4.86 -11.80
C ASP A 230 6.87 -5.59 -12.56
N ALA A 231 7.11 -6.84 -12.94
CA ALA A 231 6.21 -7.58 -13.83
C ALA A 231 4.78 -7.75 -13.27
N LEU A 232 4.61 -7.66 -11.95
CA LEU A 232 3.30 -7.71 -11.31
C LEU A 232 2.60 -6.37 -11.41
N ASP A 233 3.32 -5.26 -11.15
CA ASP A 233 2.76 -3.91 -11.07
C ASP A 233 3.45 -2.93 -12.02
N GLN A 234 3.35 -3.19 -13.31
CA GLN A 234 3.84 -2.27 -14.32
C GLN A 234 2.86 -1.11 -14.49
N TRP A 235 3.30 0.08 -14.17
CA TRP A 235 2.55 1.30 -14.42
C TRP A 235 3.46 2.52 -14.47
N GLY A 236 2.94 3.62 -14.98
CA GLY A 236 3.68 4.87 -15.02
C GLY A 236 2.77 6.06 -14.86
N SER A 237 3.34 7.18 -14.41
CA SER A 237 2.66 8.45 -14.37
C SER A 237 3.50 9.58 -14.94
N MET A 238 2.83 10.54 -15.53
CA MET A 238 3.41 11.73 -16.12
C MET A 238 2.59 12.93 -15.71
N ARG A 239 3.24 14.03 -15.35
CA ARG A 239 2.56 15.27 -14.92
C ARG A 239 3.23 16.51 -15.47
N SER A 240 2.48 17.59 -15.58
CA SER A 240 3.03 18.89 -15.94
C SER A 240 3.49 19.72 -14.73
N SER A 241 3.06 19.36 -13.51
CA SER A 241 3.46 20.00 -12.27
C SER A 241 3.18 19.11 -11.07
N TRP A 242 3.98 19.25 -10.01
CA TRP A 242 3.75 18.69 -8.69
C TRP A 242 2.82 19.53 -7.81
N THR A 243 2.76 20.84 -8.05
CA THR A 243 2.16 21.80 -7.12
C THR A 243 0.93 22.53 -7.68
N ASP A 244 0.70 22.49 -8.98
CA ASP A 244 -0.49 23.10 -9.59
C ASP A 244 -1.66 22.13 -9.58
N ILE A 245 -2.76 22.50 -8.93
CA ILE A 245 -4.00 21.73 -8.92
C ILE A 245 -4.60 21.56 -10.33
N ASN A 246 -4.29 22.47 -11.26
CA ASN A 246 -4.75 22.43 -12.64
C ASN A 246 -3.81 21.63 -13.56
N ALA A 247 -2.74 21.06 -13.02
CA ALA A 247 -1.77 20.30 -13.79
C ALA A 247 -2.41 19.16 -14.57
N LEU A 248 -1.83 18.88 -15.72
CA LEU A 248 -2.08 17.62 -16.43
C LEU A 248 -1.40 16.49 -15.65
N TYR A 249 -2.14 15.42 -15.40
CA TYR A 249 -1.64 14.18 -14.85
C TYR A 249 -2.27 13.01 -15.59
N VAL A 250 -1.44 12.09 -16.03
CA VAL A 250 -1.86 10.82 -16.63
C VAL A 250 -1.13 9.71 -15.89
N ALA A 251 -1.85 8.70 -15.46
CA ALA A 251 -1.25 7.44 -15.03
C ALA A 251 -1.93 6.30 -15.80
N MET A 252 -1.14 5.30 -16.17
CA MET A 252 -1.60 4.13 -16.93
C MET A 252 -0.93 2.88 -16.38
N LYS A 253 -1.70 1.80 -16.27
CA LYS A 253 -1.17 0.51 -15.80
C LYS A 253 -1.15 -0.57 -16.88
N ALA A 254 -0.26 -1.50 -16.67
CA ALA A 254 -0.14 -2.78 -17.36
C ALA A 254 0.19 -3.86 -16.31
N GLY A 255 1.09 -4.79 -16.60
CA GLY A 255 1.46 -5.84 -15.66
C GLY A 255 0.53 -7.03 -15.71
N LYS A 256 0.73 -7.97 -14.81
CA LYS A 256 -0.11 -9.16 -14.70
C LYS A 256 -1.45 -8.80 -14.06
N LEU A 257 -2.51 -9.49 -14.49
CA LEU A 257 -3.84 -9.33 -13.88
C LEU A 257 -4.08 -10.29 -12.70
N GLN A 258 -3.24 -11.29 -12.50
CA GLN A 258 -3.29 -12.22 -11.36
C GLN A 258 -2.21 -11.88 -10.33
N GLY A 259 -2.43 -12.29 -9.09
CA GLY A 259 -1.60 -11.95 -7.95
C GLY A 259 -2.36 -11.01 -7.02
N HIS A 260 -1.96 -9.89 -6.69
CA HIS A 260 -2.65 -8.76 -6.05
C HIS A 260 -3.65 -9.11 -4.92
N GLN A 261 -3.55 -10.30 -4.34
CA GLN A 261 -4.44 -10.79 -3.27
C GLN A 261 -5.95 -10.66 -3.58
N THR A 262 -6.36 -10.90 -4.85
CA THR A 262 -7.74 -10.74 -5.34
C THR A 262 -8.27 -9.30 -5.28
N HIS A 263 -7.40 -8.30 -5.30
CA HIS A 263 -7.80 -6.88 -5.34
C HIS A 263 -7.72 -6.26 -6.74
N ASN A 264 -7.36 -7.04 -7.74
CA ASN A 264 -7.23 -6.65 -9.14
C ASN A 264 -8.57 -6.55 -9.87
N ASP A 265 -8.52 -5.93 -11.03
CA ASP A 265 -9.58 -5.84 -12.03
C ASP A 265 -9.08 -6.45 -13.36
N LEU A 266 -9.95 -6.55 -14.37
CA LEU A 266 -9.55 -6.92 -15.72
C LEU A 266 -9.27 -5.64 -16.53
N ASP A 267 -8.14 -5.00 -16.26
CA ASP A 267 -7.88 -3.59 -16.47
C ASP A 267 -6.51 -3.28 -17.11
N SER A 268 -5.93 -4.22 -17.85
CA SER A 268 -4.69 -3.93 -18.59
C SER A 268 -4.89 -2.79 -19.58
N GLY A 269 -4.06 -1.76 -19.47
CA GLY A 269 -4.17 -0.55 -20.28
C GLY A 269 -5.10 0.50 -19.71
N ASP A 270 -5.62 0.29 -18.50
CA ASP A 270 -6.41 1.26 -17.76
C ASP A 270 -5.62 2.52 -17.44
N PHE A 271 -6.29 3.67 -17.44
CA PHE A 271 -5.66 4.96 -17.17
C PHE A 271 -6.58 5.94 -16.46
N VAL A 272 -5.96 6.90 -15.80
CA VAL A 272 -6.64 8.09 -15.28
C VAL A 272 -6.08 9.35 -15.93
N LEU A 273 -6.92 10.39 -15.99
CA LEU A 273 -6.57 11.70 -16.54
C LEU A 273 -7.09 12.81 -15.62
N ASP A 274 -6.19 13.59 -15.06
CA ASP A 274 -6.50 14.85 -14.39
C ASP A 274 -6.07 16.03 -15.23
N ALA A 275 -6.89 17.06 -15.28
CA ALA A 275 -6.55 18.35 -15.88
C ALA A 275 -7.50 19.43 -15.35
N LEU A 276 -7.02 20.65 -15.23
CA LEU A 276 -7.82 21.82 -14.85
C LEU A 276 -8.59 21.63 -13.52
N GLY A 277 -7.96 20.95 -12.56
CA GLY A 277 -8.55 20.67 -11.26
C GLY A 277 -9.63 19.59 -11.25
N THR A 278 -9.78 18.84 -12.33
CA THR A 278 -10.85 17.82 -12.50
C THR A 278 -10.28 16.49 -12.97
N ARG A 279 -10.77 15.38 -12.39
CA ARG A 279 -10.56 14.02 -12.90
C ARG A 279 -11.50 13.77 -14.08
N TRP A 280 -10.98 13.73 -15.31
CA TRP A 280 -11.73 13.54 -16.56
C TRP A 280 -11.95 12.07 -16.89
N ALA A 281 -10.95 11.25 -16.67
CA ALA A 281 -11.05 9.79 -16.72
C ALA A 281 -10.67 9.24 -15.36
N GLY A 282 -11.52 8.45 -14.75
CA GLY A 282 -11.34 7.94 -13.40
C GLY A 282 -11.80 6.50 -13.28
N GLU A 283 -11.33 5.85 -12.24
CA GLU A 283 -11.66 4.50 -11.86
C GLU A 283 -12.86 4.44 -10.92
N LEU A 284 -13.58 3.31 -10.98
CA LEU A 284 -14.73 3.07 -10.12
C LEU A 284 -14.36 2.53 -8.73
N GLY A 285 -13.16 1.96 -8.60
CA GLY A 285 -12.66 1.37 -7.36
C GLY A 285 -13.44 0.13 -6.91
N SER A 286 -13.34 -0.23 -5.64
CA SER A 286 -13.97 -1.42 -5.06
C SER A 286 -15.49 -1.37 -5.05
N GLY A 287 -16.12 -2.55 -5.14
CA GLY A 287 -17.54 -2.74 -4.88
C GLY A 287 -17.84 -3.08 -3.42
N ASP A 288 -19.05 -3.56 -3.18
CA ASP A 288 -19.41 -4.13 -1.88
C ASP A 288 -18.79 -5.52 -1.72
N TYR A 289 -17.86 -5.65 -0.80
CA TYR A 289 -17.13 -6.89 -0.48
C TYR A 289 -18.02 -8.04 -0.01
N ARG A 290 -19.25 -7.73 0.45
CA ARG A 290 -20.24 -8.73 0.85
C ARG A 290 -21.04 -9.30 -0.32
N SER A 291 -20.84 -8.76 -1.52
CA SER A 291 -21.51 -9.25 -2.72
C SER A 291 -21.12 -10.69 -3.02
N THR A 292 -22.08 -11.50 -3.42
CA THR A 292 -21.89 -12.94 -3.66
C THR A 292 -20.79 -13.19 -4.69
N GLY A 293 -19.77 -13.95 -4.32
CA GLY A 293 -18.68 -14.32 -5.22
C GLY A 293 -17.66 -13.21 -5.52
N TYR A 294 -17.71 -12.07 -4.82
CA TYR A 294 -16.76 -10.97 -5.03
C TYR A 294 -15.30 -11.43 -4.86
N PHE A 295 -15.04 -12.32 -3.92
CA PHE A 295 -13.73 -12.95 -3.67
C PHE A 295 -13.72 -14.46 -4.00
N SER A 296 -14.51 -14.89 -4.98
CA SER A 296 -14.59 -16.34 -5.29
C SER A 296 -13.28 -16.92 -5.81
N SER A 297 -12.62 -16.24 -6.75
CA SER A 297 -11.30 -16.61 -7.27
C SER A 297 -10.81 -15.58 -8.30
N ASP A 298 -9.56 -15.74 -8.78
CA ASP A 298 -8.99 -15.05 -9.93
C ASP A 298 -9.08 -15.89 -11.24
N ALA A 299 -9.88 -16.96 -11.27
CA ALA A 299 -10.08 -17.73 -12.49
C ALA A 299 -10.92 -16.95 -13.54
N GLN A 300 -10.74 -17.27 -14.82
CA GLN A 300 -11.41 -16.57 -15.93
C GLN A 300 -12.95 -16.59 -15.82
N ASP A 301 -13.52 -17.64 -15.25
CA ASP A 301 -14.94 -17.87 -15.05
C ASP A 301 -15.44 -17.44 -13.65
N SER A 302 -14.62 -16.73 -12.90
CA SER A 302 -14.97 -16.28 -11.55
C SER A 302 -16.21 -15.39 -11.55
N LEU A 303 -17.05 -15.55 -10.51
CA LEU A 303 -18.18 -14.65 -10.26
C LEU A 303 -17.74 -13.20 -10.03
N ARG A 304 -16.49 -12.95 -9.65
CA ARG A 304 -15.91 -11.63 -9.51
C ARG A 304 -16.08 -10.79 -10.78
N TRP A 305 -15.87 -11.39 -11.93
CA TRP A 305 -15.93 -10.68 -13.22
C TRP A 305 -17.36 -10.44 -13.74
N LEU A 306 -18.39 -10.80 -12.99
CA LEU A 306 -19.77 -10.40 -13.25
C LEU A 306 -20.07 -8.96 -12.77
N TYR A 307 -19.26 -8.44 -11.86
CA TYR A 307 -19.41 -7.06 -11.37
C TYR A 307 -18.85 -6.07 -12.37
N TYR A 308 -19.67 -5.07 -12.75
CA TYR A 308 -19.33 -4.08 -13.77
C TYR A 308 -17.95 -3.45 -13.52
N ARG A 309 -17.69 -3.04 -12.29
CA ARG A 309 -16.44 -2.37 -11.90
C ARG A 309 -15.22 -3.29 -11.80
N LYS A 310 -15.39 -4.61 -12.00
CA LYS A 310 -14.32 -5.60 -11.94
C LYS A 310 -13.96 -6.17 -13.29
N ARG A 311 -14.84 -5.99 -14.28
CA ARG A 311 -14.65 -6.48 -15.64
C ARG A 311 -14.15 -5.38 -16.56
N THR A 312 -13.56 -5.74 -17.69
CA THR A 312 -12.95 -4.82 -18.64
C THR A 312 -13.91 -3.70 -19.11
N GLU A 313 -15.21 -3.98 -19.22
CA GLU A 313 -16.21 -2.99 -19.63
C GLU A 313 -16.34 -1.80 -18.66
N GLY A 314 -16.00 -2.01 -17.40
CA GLY A 314 -16.07 -0.97 -16.36
C GLY A 314 -14.80 -0.13 -16.22
N GLN A 315 -13.76 -0.42 -17.00
CA GLN A 315 -12.44 0.20 -16.92
C GLN A 315 -12.21 1.19 -18.07
N ASN A 316 -11.24 2.09 -17.93
CA ASN A 316 -10.79 2.95 -19.05
C ASN A 316 -9.85 2.17 -19.99
N ALA A 317 -10.26 0.98 -20.40
CA ALA A 317 -9.49 0.06 -21.21
C ALA A 317 -10.17 -0.24 -22.55
N ILE A 318 -9.41 -0.81 -23.48
CA ILE A 318 -9.96 -1.22 -24.79
C ILE A 318 -10.81 -2.49 -24.62
N ILE A 319 -11.99 -2.52 -25.22
CA ILE A 319 -12.83 -3.72 -25.31
C ILE A 319 -12.76 -4.28 -26.72
N VAL A 320 -12.46 -5.57 -26.84
CA VAL A 320 -12.44 -6.28 -28.13
C VAL A 320 -13.59 -7.28 -28.16
N ALA A 321 -14.44 -7.19 -29.19
CA ALA A 321 -15.61 -8.07 -29.40
C ALA A 321 -16.55 -8.20 -28.18
N GLY A 322 -16.58 -7.20 -27.28
CA GLY A 322 -17.40 -7.25 -26.06
C GLY A 322 -16.96 -8.28 -25.03
N GLN A 323 -15.72 -8.75 -25.10
CA GLN A 323 -15.18 -9.76 -24.18
C GLN A 323 -14.33 -9.12 -23.08
N ASN A 324 -14.31 -9.76 -21.93
CA ASN A 324 -13.34 -9.49 -20.89
C ASN A 324 -11.92 -9.84 -21.32
N GLN A 325 -10.96 -9.12 -20.82
CA GLN A 325 -9.54 -9.50 -20.91
C GLN A 325 -9.29 -10.86 -20.28
N LEU A 326 -8.26 -11.54 -20.75
CA LEU A 326 -7.80 -12.78 -20.12
C LEU A 326 -7.17 -12.50 -18.77
N VAL A 327 -7.57 -13.21 -17.73
CA VAL A 327 -6.97 -13.10 -16.38
C VAL A 327 -5.47 -13.42 -16.40
N THR A 328 -5.02 -14.23 -17.36
CA THR A 328 -3.61 -14.58 -17.56
C THR A 328 -2.84 -13.55 -18.35
N ALA A 329 -3.43 -12.38 -18.65
CA ALA A 329 -2.74 -11.33 -19.37
C ALA A 329 -1.46 -10.91 -18.65
N ALA A 330 -0.40 -10.77 -19.44
CA ALA A 330 0.89 -10.25 -19.01
C ALA A 330 1.41 -9.33 -20.11
N PRO A 331 0.90 -8.10 -20.20
CA PRO A 331 1.33 -7.12 -21.18
C PRO A 331 2.81 -6.80 -21.03
N THR A 332 3.47 -6.51 -22.14
CA THR A 332 4.82 -5.94 -22.13
C THR A 332 4.74 -4.43 -22.29
N ILE A 333 5.65 -3.71 -21.64
CA ILE A 333 5.70 -2.25 -21.69
C ILE A 333 6.95 -1.74 -22.37
N GLN A 334 6.84 -0.52 -22.88
CA GLN A 334 7.94 0.34 -23.26
C GLN A 334 7.66 1.74 -22.73
N HIS A 335 8.67 2.38 -22.17
CA HIS A 335 8.54 3.73 -21.65
C HIS A 335 9.82 4.52 -21.86
N GLY A 336 9.70 5.84 -21.74
CA GLY A 336 10.82 6.75 -21.70
C GLY A 336 10.50 7.95 -20.83
N THR A 337 11.49 8.36 -20.07
CA THR A 337 11.42 9.51 -19.18
C THR A 337 12.06 10.73 -19.84
N THR A 338 11.57 11.93 -19.52
CA THR A 338 12.28 13.16 -19.83
C THR A 338 13.41 13.42 -18.84
N GLY A 339 13.28 12.90 -17.61
CA GLY A 339 14.15 13.24 -16.49
C GLY A 339 13.99 14.67 -15.98
N GLU A 340 13.04 15.43 -16.54
CA GLU A 340 12.82 16.83 -16.17
C GLU A 340 12.09 16.95 -14.85
N SER A 341 12.54 17.89 -14.02
CA SER A 341 11.92 18.24 -12.77
C SER A 341 11.31 19.64 -12.81
N GLN A 342 10.39 19.91 -11.89
CA GLN A 342 9.81 21.23 -11.74
C GLN A 342 10.86 22.22 -11.22
N GLY A 343 11.11 23.30 -11.94
CA GLY A 343 12.13 24.28 -11.59
C GLY A 343 11.75 25.19 -10.40
N SER A 344 10.43 25.37 -10.16
CA SER A 344 9.89 26.10 -9.02
C SER A 344 8.43 25.74 -8.81
N SER A 345 7.80 26.24 -7.74
CA SER A 345 6.37 26.00 -7.48
C SER A 345 5.43 26.57 -8.54
N THR A 346 5.90 27.40 -9.45
CA THR A 346 5.07 28.10 -10.45
C THR A 346 5.59 28.01 -11.88
N VAL A 347 6.81 27.52 -12.07
CA VAL A 347 7.43 27.44 -13.40
C VAL A 347 7.75 26.00 -13.73
N TYR A 348 7.22 25.53 -14.84
CA TYR A 348 7.45 24.18 -15.36
C TYR A 348 8.61 24.20 -16.33
N ASN A 349 9.44 23.20 -16.26
CA ASN A 349 10.42 22.94 -17.27
C ASN A 349 9.78 22.05 -18.33
N VAL A 350 9.50 22.61 -19.49
CA VAL A 350 8.96 21.86 -20.63
C VAL A 350 10.14 21.48 -21.52
N PRO A 351 10.49 20.20 -21.63
CA PRO A 351 11.61 19.77 -22.46
C PRO A 351 11.36 20.11 -23.92
N GLY A 352 12.35 20.72 -24.57
CA GLY A 352 12.23 21.19 -25.93
C GLY A 352 12.07 20.11 -26.98
N ASN A 353 12.66 18.91 -26.77
CA ASN A 353 12.74 17.83 -27.78
C ASN A 353 12.57 16.43 -27.20
N SER A 354 12.22 16.26 -25.92
CA SER A 354 11.97 14.96 -25.30
C SER A 354 10.53 14.88 -24.83
N ALA A 355 9.97 13.67 -24.85
CA ALA A 355 8.65 13.38 -24.35
C ALA A 355 8.71 12.15 -23.46
N ALA A 356 8.05 12.20 -22.31
CA ALA A 356 7.74 11.01 -21.57
C ALA A 356 6.68 10.21 -22.31
N TYR A 357 6.80 8.90 -22.30
CA TYR A 357 5.80 8.00 -22.88
C TYR A 357 5.73 6.68 -22.11
N PHE A 358 4.54 6.08 -22.15
CA PHE A 358 4.28 4.74 -21.66
C PHE A 358 3.42 4.01 -22.69
N THR A 359 3.87 2.85 -23.14
CA THR A 359 3.18 2.03 -24.14
C THR A 359 3.04 0.61 -23.61
N ALA A 360 1.84 0.05 -23.65
CA ALA A 360 1.57 -1.33 -23.29
C ALA A 360 1.15 -2.12 -24.53
N ASN A 361 1.77 -3.28 -24.74
CA ASN A 361 1.31 -4.26 -25.72
C ASN A 361 0.26 -5.16 -25.08
N LEU A 362 -1.00 -4.94 -25.43
CA LEU A 362 -2.15 -5.63 -24.85
C LEU A 362 -2.52 -6.93 -25.58
N ALA A 363 -1.71 -7.43 -26.51
CA ALA A 363 -2.03 -8.63 -27.28
C ALA A 363 -2.33 -9.85 -26.39
N SER A 364 -1.60 -10.02 -25.30
CA SER A 364 -1.82 -11.12 -24.33
C SER A 364 -3.17 -11.02 -23.61
N ALA A 365 -3.75 -9.84 -23.49
CA ALA A 365 -5.04 -9.63 -22.86
C ALA A 365 -6.23 -10.06 -23.72
N TYR A 366 -6.03 -10.15 -25.04
CA TYR A 366 -7.09 -10.44 -26.03
C TYR A 366 -6.79 -11.65 -26.90
N GLY A 367 -5.92 -12.54 -26.48
CA GLY A 367 -5.50 -13.72 -27.23
C GLY A 367 -6.60 -14.78 -27.47
N ASN A 368 -7.81 -14.54 -26.93
CA ASN A 368 -9.00 -15.39 -27.09
C ASN A 368 -10.05 -14.81 -28.05
N VAL A 369 -9.75 -13.70 -28.73
CA VAL A 369 -10.68 -12.99 -29.63
C VAL A 369 -10.22 -13.04 -31.07
#